data_09a31c617682f545d25af055e1f5fe32
#
_entry.id   09a31c617682f545d25af055e1f5fe32
#
_cell.length_a   1.000
_cell.length_b   1.000
_cell.length_c   1.000
_cell.angle_alpha   90.00
_cell.angle_beta   90.00
_cell.angle_gamma   90.00
#
_symmetry.space_group_name_H-M   'P 1'
#
loop_
_entity.id
_entity.type
_entity.pdbx_description
1 polymer ?
#
loop_
_entity_poly.entity_id
_entity_poly.type
_entity_poly.pdbx_seq_one_letter_code
_entity_poly.pdbx_strand_id
1 'polypeptide(L)'
;VNWADFPSVMPGPQGSLWAHWLQRGSEGGYDYGVRVAESGDGGRTWSEPWTPHEDGTPTEHGFVSMMESGSGIGVVWLDGRKFVSGTDGEPAPREMTLRFRQIQVGGKPGPETLLDARVCDCCQTDAVVTPSGPVVVYRDRTDEEIRDIYATRFLDGAWTEGISVHQDGWEIGGCPVNGPAVAMAGDQLAVAWFTGAADVPRVKVALA
;
A
#
# COMPACT_ATOMS: atom_id res chain seq x y z
N VAL A 1 -4.96 15.46 -6.46
CA VAL A 1 -4.65 14.86 -5.15
C VAL A 1 -5.91 14.20 -4.65
N ASN A 2 -5.85 12.93 -4.32
CA ASN A 2 -6.94 12.21 -3.67
C ASN A 2 -7.11 12.77 -2.25
N TRP A 3 -8.35 12.98 -1.82
CA TRP A 3 -8.67 13.58 -0.53
C TRP A 3 -8.26 12.72 0.68
N ALA A 4 -7.99 11.44 0.47
CA ALA A 4 -7.63 10.47 1.51
C ALA A 4 -6.20 9.91 1.36
N ASP A 5 -5.40 10.40 0.40
CA ASP A 5 -4.06 9.93 0.13
C ASP A 5 -3.07 11.10 0.17
N PHE A 6 -2.03 10.96 0.97
CA PHE A 6 -1.11 12.03 1.31
C PHE A 6 0.32 11.70 0.85
N PRO A 7 1.10 12.72 0.44
CA PRO A 7 2.54 12.52 0.24
C PRO A 7 3.22 12.20 1.57
N SER A 8 4.31 11.45 1.52
CA SER A 8 5.13 11.20 2.69
C SER A 8 6.62 11.26 2.38
N VAL A 9 7.41 11.40 3.44
CA VAL A 9 8.87 11.36 3.41
C VAL A 9 9.34 10.40 4.52
N MET A 10 10.29 9.55 4.21
CA MET A 10 10.93 8.67 5.18
C MET A 10 12.46 8.70 5.07
N PRO A 11 13.19 8.46 6.16
CA PRO A 11 14.61 8.14 6.07
C PRO A 11 14.82 6.80 5.38
N GLY A 12 15.86 6.69 4.60
CA GLY A 12 16.27 5.47 3.92
C GLY A 12 17.71 5.08 4.27
N PRO A 13 18.24 4.04 3.65
CA PRO A 13 19.61 3.59 3.87
C PRO A 13 20.65 4.68 3.60
N GLN A 14 21.79 4.60 4.30
CA GLN A 14 22.95 5.49 4.11
C GLN A 14 22.66 7.00 4.34
N GLY A 15 21.59 7.32 5.09
CA GLY A 15 21.19 8.69 5.38
C GLY A 15 20.44 9.38 4.22
N SER A 16 19.97 8.62 3.26
CA SER A 16 19.08 9.12 2.21
C SER A 16 17.70 9.48 2.76
N LEU A 17 16.99 10.33 2.04
CA LEU A 17 15.57 10.59 2.24
C LEU A 17 14.80 10.11 0.99
N TRP A 18 13.64 9.54 1.22
CA TRP A 18 12.75 9.08 0.16
C TRP A 18 11.39 9.72 0.32
N ALA A 19 10.86 10.25 -0.78
CA ALA A 19 9.56 10.90 -0.81
C ALA A 19 8.66 10.24 -1.85
N HIS A 20 7.39 10.13 -1.57
CA HIS A 20 6.37 9.82 -2.56
C HIS A 20 5.28 10.88 -2.61
N TRP A 21 4.65 11.01 -3.78
CA TRP A 21 3.45 11.81 -4.00
C TRP A 21 2.64 11.23 -5.14
N LEU A 22 1.40 11.66 -5.25
CA LEU A 22 0.55 11.34 -6.39
C LEU A 22 0.64 12.44 -7.45
N GLN A 23 0.83 12.03 -8.67
CA GLN A 23 0.78 12.90 -9.82
C GLN A 23 -0.42 12.54 -10.70
N ARG A 24 -1.27 13.53 -10.97
CA ARG A 24 -2.40 13.37 -11.89
C ARG A 24 -1.90 13.14 -13.31
N GLY A 25 -2.46 12.14 -13.99
CA GLY A 25 -2.14 11.83 -15.38
C GLY A 25 -2.97 12.64 -16.36
N SER A 26 -4.11 12.14 -16.79
CA SER A 26 -4.98 12.78 -17.76
C SER A 26 -5.87 13.87 -17.16
N GLU A 27 -6.59 14.60 -18.01
CA GLU A 27 -7.59 15.55 -17.58
C GLU A 27 -8.87 14.81 -17.11
N GLY A 28 -9.14 14.87 -15.82
CA GLY A 28 -10.36 14.32 -15.21
C GLY A 28 -10.19 12.92 -14.62
N GLY A 29 -11.17 12.49 -13.80
CA GLY A 29 -11.21 11.14 -13.22
C GLY A 29 -10.18 10.85 -12.13
N TYR A 30 -9.99 9.56 -11.88
CA TYR A 30 -9.10 9.00 -10.88
C TYR A 30 -7.78 8.51 -11.48
N ASP A 31 -7.31 9.13 -12.56
CA ASP A 31 -6.02 8.83 -13.16
C ASP A 31 -4.91 9.50 -12.33
N TYR A 32 -4.34 8.75 -11.41
CA TYR A 32 -3.22 9.16 -10.56
C TYR A 32 -2.10 8.13 -10.66
N GLY A 33 -0.88 8.63 -10.86
CA GLY A 33 0.32 7.80 -10.78
C GLY A 33 1.13 8.12 -9.54
N VAL A 34 1.71 7.11 -8.94
CA VAL A 34 2.68 7.26 -7.84
C VAL A 34 4.00 7.74 -8.40
N ARG A 35 4.58 8.75 -7.73
CA ARG A 35 5.95 9.22 -7.96
C ARG A 35 6.77 9.03 -6.71
N VAL A 36 8.01 8.59 -6.89
CA VAL A 36 8.98 8.38 -5.81
C VAL A 36 10.28 9.06 -6.19
N ALA A 37 10.90 9.77 -5.25
CA ALA A 37 12.21 10.39 -5.45
C ALA A 37 13.12 10.16 -4.24
N GLU A 38 14.42 10.19 -4.48
CA GLU A 38 15.48 10.04 -3.48
C GLU A 38 16.28 11.34 -3.35
N SER A 39 16.70 11.65 -2.12
CA SER A 39 17.69 12.68 -1.82
C SER A 39 18.83 12.08 -1.01
N GLY A 40 20.05 12.27 -1.47
CA GLY A 40 21.27 11.86 -0.77
C GLY A 40 21.94 12.98 0.07
N ASP A 41 21.34 14.17 0.13
CA ASP A 41 21.96 15.37 0.72
C ASP A 41 21.08 16.07 1.78
N GLY A 42 20.17 15.31 2.39
CA GLY A 42 19.28 15.82 3.44
C GLY A 42 18.13 16.67 2.87
N GLY A 43 17.67 16.37 1.67
CA GLY A 43 16.51 17.02 1.04
C GLY A 43 16.83 18.30 0.30
N ARG A 44 18.12 18.63 0.08
CA ARG A 44 18.51 19.83 -0.68
C ARG A 44 18.33 19.65 -2.17
N THR A 45 18.65 18.45 -2.67
CA THR A 45 18.40 18.05 -4.06
C THR A 45 17.72 16.69 -4.09
N TRP A 46 16.94 16.44 -5.13
CA TRP A 46 16.18 15.22 -5.33
C TRP A 46 16.47 14.64 -6.71
N SER A 47 16.42 13.33 -6.82
CA SER A 47 16.52 12.63 -8.10
C SER A 47 15.35 13.00 -9.03
N GLU A 48 15.50 12.68 -10.31
CA GLU A 48 14.32 12.58 -11.18
C GLU A 48 13.35 11.54 -10.58
N PRO A 49 12.03 11.81 -10.57
CA PRO A 49 11.08 10.91 -9.97
C PRO A 49 10.86 9.64 -10.80
N TRP A 50 10.74 8.53 -10.11
CA TRP A 50 10.33 7.24 -10.69
C TRP A 50 8.86 6.95 -10.47
N THR A 51 8.34 5.97 -11.23
CA THR A 51 7.02 5.41 -11.06
C THR A 51 7.16 3.94 -10.67
N PRO A 52 6.63 3.47 -9.53
CA PRO A 52 6.76 2.08 -9.12
C PRO A 52 5.91 1.11 -9.96
N HIS A 53 4.86 1.59 -10.62
CA HIS A 53 3.99 0.81 -11.50
C HIS A 53 4.31 1.07 -12.99
N GLU A 54 4.13 0.06 -13.83
CA GLU A 54 4.48 0.12 -15.28
C GLU A 54 3.37 -0.43 -16.18
N ASP A 55 2.14 -0.53 -15.65
CA ASP A 55 0.98 -1.05 -16.38
C ASP A 55 0.45 -0.07 -17.44
N GLY A 56 0.75 1.23 -17.30
CA GLY A 56 0.36 2.28 -18.25
C GLY A 56 -1.15 2.55 -18.31
N THR A 57 -1.92 2.06 -17.34
CA THR A 57 -3.37 2.30 -17.32
C THR A 57 -3.69 3.68 -16.74
N PRO A 58 -4.69 4.40 -17.30
CA PRO A 58 -5.13 5.69 -16.78
C PRO A 58 -6.10 5.50 -15.59
N THR A 59 -5.62 4.83 -14.53
CA THR A 59 -6.37 4.48 -13.34
C THR A 59 -5.71 4.99 -12.07
N GLU A 60 -6.37 4.82 -10.95
CA GLU A 60 -5.86 5.20 -9.65
C GLU A 60 -4.74 4.26 -9.20
N HIS A 61 -3.59 4.84 -8.84
CA HIS A 61 -2.48 4.19 -8.15
C HIS A 61 -2.12 5.06 -6.96
N GLY A 62 -2.27 4.54 -5.75
CA GLY A 62 -2.06 5.38 -4.56
C GLY A 62 -2.07 4.62 -3.25
N PHE A 63 -2.40 5.32 -2.17
CA PHE A 63 -2.40 4.77 -0.81
C PHE A 63 -1.09 4.09 -0.44
N VAL A 64 -0.01 4.83 -0.68
CA VAL A 64 1.36 4.32 -0.69
C VAL A 64 1.90 4.19 0.72
N SER A 65 2.55 3.06 0.99
CA SER A 65 3.44 2.88 2.12
C SER A 65 4.86 2.63 1.66
N MET A 66 5.83 3.17 2.36
CA MET A 66 7.26 2.94 2.11
C MET A 66 7.93 2.36 3.35
N MET A 67 8.94 1.51 3.16
CA MET A 67 9.75 0.92 4.21
C MET A 67 11.17 0.69 3.73
N GLU A 68 12.13 0.57 4.64
CA GLU A 68 13.46 0.12 4.25
C GLU A 68 13.41 -1.30 3.68
N SER A 69 14.15 -1.55 2.59
CA SER A 69 14.23 -2.87 1.96
C SER A 69 15.58 -3.08 1.28
N GLY A 70 16.40 -3.92 1.88
CA GLY A 70 17.76 -4.18 1.40
C GLY A 70 18.62 -2.92 1.36
N SER A 71 19.17 -2.57 0.20
CA SER A 71 19.97 -1.35 -0.01
C SER A 71 19.15 -0.13 -0.46
N GLY A 72 17.82 -0.21 -0.44
CA GLY A 72 16.92 0.84 -0.87
C GLY A 72 15.63 0.82 -0.06
N ILE A 73 14.51 1.01 -0.73
CA ILE A 73 13.18 0.99 -0.11
C ILE A 73 12.26 -0.03 -0.78
N GLY A 74 11.30 -0.52 -0.03
CA GLY A 74 10.10 -1.15 -0.55
C GLY A 74 8.98 -0.12 -0.66
N VAL A 75 8.27 -0.15 -1.78
CA VAL A 75 7.09 0.66 -2.04
C VAL A 75 5.90 -0.26 -2.21
N VAL A 76 4.86 -0.03 -1.44
CA VAL A 76 3.56 -0.71 -1.52
C VAL A 76 2.52 0.29 -1.99
N TRP A 77 1.61 -0.11 -2.87
CA TRP A 77 0.53 0.75 -3.33
C TRP A 77 -0.74 -0.04 -3.64
N LEU A 78 -1.87 0.63 -3.57
CA LEU A 78 -3.12 0.16 -4.15
C LEU A 78 -3.12 0.49 -5.65
N ASP A 79 -3.55 -0.46 -6.46
CA ASP A 79 -3.42 -0.44 -7.90
C ASP A 79 -4.76 -0.76 -8.59
N GLY A 80 -5.28 0.21 -9.31
CA GLY A 80 -6.58 0.15 -9.96
C GLY A 80 -6.55 -0.32 -11.42
N ARG A 81 -5.46 -0.93 -11.90
CA ARG A 81 -5.34 -1.37 -13.30
C ARG A 81 -6.48 -2.27 -13.79
N LYS A 82 -7.11 -3.02 -12.88
CA LYS A 82 -8.28 -3.83 -13.21
C LYS A 82 -9.54 -3.01 -13.55
N PHE A 83 -9.58 -1.71 -13.23
CA PHE A 83 -10.75 -0.87 -13.53
C PHE A 83 -10.96 -0.61 -15.04
N VAL A 84 -9.92 -0.80 -15.85
CA VAL A 84 -9.98 -0.66 -17.31
C VAL A 84 -9.78 -1.98 -18.04
N SER A 85 -9.46 -3.05 -17.35
CA SER A 85 -9.15 -4.35 -17.94
C SER A 85 -10.39 -5.25 -17.97
N GLY A 86 -11.41 -4.89 -18.76
CA GLY A 86 -12.45 -5.82 -19.18
C GLY A 86 -11.96 -6.59 -20.40
N THR A 87 -12.03 -7.91 -20.41
CA THR A 87 -11.75 -8.73 -21.58
C THR A 87 -13.08 -9.17 -22.23
N ASP A 88 -13.12 -9.17 -23.57
CA ASP A 88 -14.20 -9.77 -24.37
C ASP A 88 -15.62 -9.26 -24.12
N GLY A 89 -15.77 -7.94 -23.79
CA GLY A 89 -17.07 -7.29 -23.61
C GLY A 89 -17.68 -7.43 -22.21
N GLU A 90 -16.99 -8.10 -21.29
CA GLU A 90 -17.36 -8.11 -19.89
C GLU A 90 -16.96 -6.77 -19.22
N PRO A 91 -17.77 -6.26 -18.28
CA PRO A 91 -17.40 -5.07 -17.53
C PRO A 91 -16.10 -5.33 -16.73
N ALA A 92 -15.25 -4.33 -16.68
CA ALA A 92 -14.04 -4.40 -15.87
C ALA A 92 -14.38 -4.73 -14.39
N PRO A 93 -13.71 -5.69 -13.77
CA PRO A 93 -13.87 -5.92 -12.34
C PRO A 93 -13.36 -4.69 -11.60
N ARG A 94 -14.24 -3.99 -10.91
CA ARG A 94 -13.88 -2.79 -10.13
C ARG A 94 -13.18 -3.20 -8.84
N GLU A 95 -11.92 -3.62 -8.95
CA GLU A 95 -11.12 -4.15 -7.87
C GLU A 95 -9.74 -3.49 -7.84
N MET A 96 -9.36 -2.98 -6.68
CA MET A 96 -7.98 -2.64 -6.40
C MET A 96 -7.17 -3.89 -6.06
N THR A 97 -5.91 -3.91 -6.46
CA THR A 97 -4.93 -4.89 -6.02
C THR A 97 -3.90 -4.23 -5.12
N LEU A 98 -3.29 -4.99 -4.22
CA LEU A 98 -2.14 -4.55 -3.44
C LEU A 98 -0.86 -5.03 -4.12
N ARG A 99 0.07 -4.10 -4.37
CA ARG A 99 1.33 -4.41 -5.06
C ARG A 99 2.52 -3.87 -4.31
N PHE A 100 3.66 -4.47 -4.61
CA PHE A 100 4.95 -4.15 -4.02
C PHE A 100 6.04 -4.08 -5.10
N ARG A 101 6.99 -3.17 -4.91
CA ARG A 101 8.24 -3.13 -5.65
C ARG A 101 9.37 -2.63 -4.76
N GLN A 102 10.52 -3.26 -4.86
CA GLN A 102 11.75 -2.74 -4.27
C GLN A 102 12.41 -1.74 -5.23
N ILE A 103 12.88 -0.62 -4.71
CA ILE A 103 13.67 0.37 -5.44
C ILE A 103 15.01 0.50 -4.73
N GLN A 104 16.09 0.22 -5.44
CA GLN A 104 17.45 0.35 -4.90
C GLN A 104 17.90 1.81 -4.93
N VAL A 105 18.85 2.16 -4.06
CA VAL A 105 19.56 3.46 -4.14
C VAL A 105 20.05 3.71 -5.57
N GLY A 106 19.83 4.92 -6.08
CA GLY A 106 20.09 5.25 -7.47
C GLY A 106 18.95 4.90 -8.44
N GLY A 107 17.79 4.47 -7.93
CA GLY A 107 16.54 4.40 -8.68
C GLY A 107 16.35 3.19 -9.57
N LYS A 108 17.07 2.10 -9.34
CA LYS A 108 16.84 0.87 -10.09
C LYS A 108 15.69 0.07 -9.47
N PRO A 109 14.52 -0.04 -10.15
CA PRO A 109 13.41 -0.84 -9.66
C PRO A 109 13.69 -2.34 -9.82
N GLY A 110 13.30 -3.11 -8.81
CA GLY A 110 13.18 -4.56 -8.87
C GLY A 110 11.91 -5.01 -9.62
N PRO A 111 11.60 -6.30 -9.61
CA PRO A 111 10.35 -6.79 -10.16
C PRO A 111 9.15 -6.31 -9.34
N GLU A 112 8.04 -6.08 -10.02
CA GLU A 112 6.74 -5.86 -9.37
C GLU A 112 6.18 -7.18 -8.84
N THR A 113 5.60 -7.15 -7.64
CA THR A 113 4.99 -8.32 -7.00
C THR A 113 3.55 -8.00 -6.63
N LEU A 114 2.63 -8.89 -6.98
CA LEU A 114 1.25 -8.87 -6.49
C LEU A 114 1.24 -9.42 -5.07
N LEU A 115 0.78 -8.64 -4.10
CA LEU A 115 0.63 -9.06 -2.70
C LEU A 115 -0.78 -9.58 -2.43
N ASP A 116 -1.78 -8.90 -3.00
CA ASP A 116 -3.17 -9.30 -2.90
C ASP A 116 -3.95 -8.90 -4.17
N ALA A 117 -4.81 -9.78 -4.62
CA ALA A 117 -5.53 -9.62 -5.88
C ALA A 117 -6.81 -8.79 -5.78
N ARG A 118 -7.30 -8.53 -4.54
CA ARG A 118 -8.51 -7.76 -4.28
C ARG A 118 -8.48 -7.16 -2.89
N VAL A 119 -8.47 -5.84 -2.78
CA VAL A 119 -8.39 -5.11 -1.52
C VAL A 119 -9.38 -3.94 -1.50
N CYS A 120 -9.55 -3.31 -0.35
CA CYS A 120 -10.34 -2.08 -0.21
C CYS A 120 -9.78 -0.97 -1.09
N ASP A 121 -10.64 -0.30 -1.84
CA ASP A 121 -10.26 0.63 -2.91
C ASP A 121 -9.71 1.97 -2.40
N CYS A 122 -9.92 2.31 -1.14
CA CYS A 122 -9.71 3.68 -0.63
C CYS A 122 -9.16 3.73 0.80
N CYS A 123 -8.54 2.67 1.26
CA CYS A 123 -8.02 2.59 2.61
C CYS A 123 -6.48 2.63 2.58
N GLN A 124 -5.88 3.49 3.41
CA GLN A 124 -4.44 3.52 3.55
C GLN A 124 -3.91 2.13 3.89
N THR A 125 -2.72 1.85 3.40
CA THR A 125 -1.87 0.76 3.86
C THR A 125 -0.88 1.28 4.88
N ASP A 126 -0.23 0.39 5.61
CA ASP A 126 0.93 0.74 6.42
C ASP A 126 1.95 -0.40 6.42
N ALA A 127 3.22 -0.09 6.68
CA ALA A 127 4.30 -1.06 6.60
C ALA A 127 5.39 -0.80 7.62
N VAL A 128 5.97 -1.87 8.15
CA VAL A 128 7.08 -1.80 9.09
C VAL A 128 8.08 -2.92 8.83
N VAL A 129 9.35 -2.67 9.14
CA VAL A 129 10.39 -3.70 9.11
C VAL A 129 10.51 -4.30 10.51
N THR A 130 10.33 -5.62 10.59
CA THR A 130 10.53 -6.40 11.82
C THR A 130 11.87 -7.15 11.77
N PRO A 131 12.36 -7.70 12.88
CA PRO A 131 13.55 -8.56 12.86
C PRO A 131 13.43 -9.79 11.94
N SER A 132 12.19 -10.22 11.65
CA SER A 132 11.90 -11.36 10.76
C SER A 132 11.65 -10.95 9.31
N GLY A 133 11.68 -9.65 9.00
CA GLY A 133 11.42 -9.10 7.68
C GLY A 133 10.27 -8.09 7.64
N PRO A 134 10.01 -7.50 6.48
CA PRO A 134 8.91 -6.55 6.28
C PRO A 134 7.53 -7.17 6.55
N VAL A 135 6.65 -6.34 7.11
CA VAL A 135 5.22 -6.62 7.29
C VAL A 135 4.42 -5.46 6.68
N VAL A 136 3.42 -5.78 5.90
CA VAL A 136 2.46 -4.84 5.33
C VAL A 136 1.08 -5.14 5.88
N VAL A 137 0.38 -4.12 6.35
CA VAL A 137 -1.00 -4.22 6.81
C VAL A 137 -1.91 -3.39 5.91
N TYR A 138 -3.08 -3.93 5.62
CA TYR A 138 -4.02 -3.34 4.68
C TYR A 138 -5.45 -3.77 5.01
N ARG A 139 -6.42 -3.09 4.42
CA ARG A 139 -7.81 -3.54 4.49
C ARG A 139 -8.10 -4.39 3.28
N ASP A 140 -8.47 -5.64 3.53
CA ASP A 140 -8.90 -6.60 2.52
C ASP A 140 -10.33 -6.33 2.04
N ARG A 141 -10.76 -7.07 1.01
CA ARG A 141 -12.10 -7.04 0.46
C ARG A 141 -12.47 -8.39 -0.12
N THR A 142 -13.30 -9.15 0.59
CA THR A 142 -13.79 -10.44 0.11
C THR A 142 -14.92 -10.28 -0.92
N ASP A 143 -15.33 -11.38 -1.54
CA ASP A 143 -16.47 -11.40 -2.49
C ASP A 143 -17.79 -11.00 -1.81
N GLU A 144 -17.91 -11.25 -0.50
CA GLU A 144 -19.04 -10.87 0.33
C GLU A 144 -18.95 -9.45 0.89
N GLU A 145 -17.99 -8.62 0.39
CA GLU A 145 -17.74 -7.27 0.87
C GLU A 145 -17.34 -7.18 2.36
N ILE A 146 -16.77 -8.24 2.92
CA ILE A 146 -16.14 -8.18 4.23
C ILE A 146 -14.79 -7.48 4.08
N ARG A 147 -14.59 -6.41 4.86
CA ARG A 147 -13.41 -5.56 4.75
C ARG A 147 -12.63 -5.50 6.08
N ASP A 148 -12.14 -6.65 6.49
CA ASP A 148 -11.31 -6.80 7.69
C ASP A 148 -9.84 -6.42 7.42
N ILE A 149 -9.05 -6.26 8.49
CA ILE A 149 -7.62 -5.96 8.37
C ILE A 149 -6.82 -7.25 8.19
N TYR A 150 -5.94 -7.22 7.18
CA TYR A 150 -5.03 -8.30 6.83
C TYR A 150 -3.59 -7.85 6.95
N ALA A 151 -2.70 -8.82 7.11
CA ALA A 151 -1.27 -8.64 7.10
C ALA A 151 -0.61 -9.64 6.16
N THR A 152 0.35 -9.20 5.37
CA THR A 152 1.29 -10.04 4.61
C THR A 152 2.71 -9.78 5.08
N ARG A 153 3.58 -10.79 5.00
CA ARG A 153 4.95 -10.75 5.52
C ARG A 153 5.93 -11.24 4.47
N PHE A 154 7.10 -10.63 4.45
CA PHE A 154 8.19 -11.13 3.61
C PHE A 154 9.04 -12.10 4.44
N LEU A 155 8.95 -13.39 4.11
CA LEU A 155 9.66 -14.49 4.79
C LEU A 155 10.35 -15.37 3.76
N ASP A 156 11.56 -15.82 4.05
CA ASP A 156 12.31 -16.78 3.22
C ASP A 156 12.42 -16.38 1.74
N GLY A 157 12.50 -15.06 1.47
CA GLY A 157 12.66 -14.53 0.12
C GLY A 157 11.35 -14.35 -0.67
N ALA A 158 10.18 -14.54 -0.05
CA ALA A 158 8.88 -14.38 -0.69
C ALA A 158 7.87 -13.68 0.23
N TRP A 159 6.86 -13.05 -0.37
CA TRP A 159 5.70 -12.56 0.36
C TRP A 159 4.73 -13.71 0.62
N THR A 160 4.19 -13.77 1.85
CA THR A 160 3.14 -14.72 2.21
C THR A 160 1.80 -14.29 1.66
N GLU A 161 0.84 -15.19 1.58
CA GLU A 161 -0.57 -14.78 1.45
C GLU A 161 -0.98 -13.90 2.64
N GLY A 162 -1.93 -12.99 2.39
CA GLY A 162 -2.53 -12.17 3.42
C GLY A 162 -3.31 -13.02 4.44
N ILE A 163 -3.10 -12.74 5.71
CA ILE A 163 -3.86 -13.37 6.80
C ILE A 163 -4.61 -12.30 7.59
N SER A 164 -5.84 -12.59 8.00
CA SER A 164 -6.63 -11.68 8.83
C SER A 164 -5.94 -11.45 10.17
N VAL A 165 -5.74 -10.17 10.52
CA VAL A 165 -5.26 -9.77 11.85
C VAL A 165 -6.31 -10.06 12.91
N HIS A 166 -7.58 -9.85 12.56
CA HIS A 166 -8.72 -10.16 13.39
C HIS A 166 -9.98 -10.27 12.52
N GLN A 167 -10.78 -11.29 12.76
CA GLN A 167 -12.04 -11.49 12.06
C GLN A 167 -13.13 -10.61 12.69
N ASP A 168 -13.24 -9.36 12.23
CA ASP A 168 -14.31 -8.47 12.66
C ASP A 168 -15.63 -8.80 11.98
N GLY A 169 -15.58 -9.34 10.75
CA GLY A 169 -16.73 -9.59 9.91
C GLY A 169 -17.39 -8.29 9.47
N TRP A 170 -16.59 -7.23 9.22
CA TRP A 170 -17.17 -5.96 8.83
C TRP A 170 -17.59 -5.97 7.36
N GLU A 171 -18.84 -6.34 7.14
CA GLU A 171 -19.50 -6.24 5.83
C GLU A 171 -19.85 -4.78 5.55
N ILE A 172 -19.29 -4.22 4.46
CA ILE A 172 -19.57 -2.86 4.04
C ILE A 172 -19.45 -2.72 2.52
N GLY A 173 -20.57 -2.47 1.84
CA GLY A 173 -20.64 -2.20 0.40
C GLY A 173 -20.20 -0.79 -0.01
N GLY A 174 -19.31 -0.16 0.76
CA GLY A 174 -18.84 1.20 0.57
C GLY A 174 -17.37 1.39 0.95
N CYS A 175 -16.92 2.63 0.92
CA CYS A 175 -15.54 3.02 1.15
C CYS A 175 -15.38 3.54 2.58
N PRO A 176 -14.82 2.77 3.53
CA PRO A 176 -14.68 3.21 4.92
C PRO A 176 -13.60 4.27 5.10
N VAL A 177 -12.65 4.38 4.17
CA VAL A 177 -11.53 5.36 4.18
C VAL A 177 -10.68 5.29 5.45
N ASN A 178 -10.63 4.14 6.07
CA ASN A 178 -9.90 3.89 7.31
C ASN A 178 -8.98 2.69 7.11
N GLY A 179 -7.71 2.94 6.90
CA GLY A 179 -6.67 1.91 6.89
C GLY A 179 -6.18 1.55 8.28
N PRO A 180 -5.39 0.49 8.40
CA PRO A 180 -4.67 0.16 9.62
C PRO A 180 -3.44 1.04 9.81
N ALA A 181 -2.88 1.00 11.02
CA ALA A 181 -1.53 1.47 11.33
C ALA A 181 -0.74 0.34 11.98
N VAL A 182 0.55 0.25 11.70
CA VAL A 182 1.46 -0.76 12.27
C VAL A 182 2.72 -0.12 12.83
N ALA A 183 3.18 -0.60 13.96
CA ALA A 183 4.43 -0.15 14.57
C ALA A 183 5.12 -1.26 15.33
N MET A 184 6.46 -1.14 15.46
CA MET A 184 7.27 -1.93 16.37
C MET A 184 7.57 -1.14 17.64
N ALA A 185 7.42 -1.78 18.80
CA ALA A 185 7.83 -1.27 20.10
C ALA A 185 8.74 -2.30 20.77
N GLY A 186 10.05 -2.16 20.58
CA GLY A 186 11.00 -3.22 20.90
C GLY A 186 10.74 -4.45 20.01
N ASP A 187 10.51 -5.60 20.64
CA ASP A 187 10.24 -6.86 19.94
C ASP A 187 8.74 -7.09 19.67
N GLN A 188 7.88 -6.18 20.11
CA GLN A 188 6.43 -6.32 19.98
C GLN A 188 5.94 -5.58 18.76
N LEU A 189 5.19 -6.27 17.90
CA LEU A 189 4.45 -5.69 16.79
C LEU A 189 3.05 -5.28 17.27
N ALA A 190 2.63 -4.07 16.96
CA ALA A 190 1.29 -3.57 17.24
C ALA A 190 0.59 -3.17 15.94
N VAL A 191 -0.63 -3.63 15.74
CA VAL A 191 -1.51 -3.21 14.64
C VAL A 191 -2.75 -2.58 15.23
N ALA A 192 -3.08 -1.37 14.81
CA ALA A 192 -4.28 -0.65 15.23
C ALA A 192 -5.19 -0.38 14.03
N TRP A 193 -6.50 -0.49 14.21
CA TRP A 193 -7.47 -0.23 13.14
C TRP A 193 -8.84 0.19 13.67
N PHE A 194 -9.60 0.81 12.79
CA PHE A 194 -11.01 1.10 13.01
C PHE A 194 -11.88 -0.01 12.39
N THR A 195 -12.98 -0.35 13.05
CA THR A 195 -14.03 -1.22 12.51
C THR A 195 -15.41 -0.68 12.89
N GLY A 196 -16.37 -0.83 11.98
CA GLY A 196 -17.79 -0.57 12.22
C GLY A 196 -18.64 -1.84 12.26
N ALA A 197 -18.03 -3.00 12.48
CA ALA A 197 -18.72 -4.28 12.50
C ALA A 197 -19.86 -4.29 13.53
N ALA A 198 -21.00 -4.90 13.14
CA ALA A 198 -22.23 -4.93 13.90
C ALA A 198 -22.79 -3.53 14.25
N ASP A 199 -22.57 -2.53 13.36
CA ASP A 199 -22.99 -1.13 13.52
C ASP A 199 -22.44 -0.44 14.79
N VAL A 200 -21.32 -0.96 15.33
CA VAL A 200 -20.68 -0.40 16.53
C VAL A 200 -19.26 0.07 16.19
N PRO A 201 -19.04 1.38 16.00
CA PRO A 201 -17.71 1.94 15.75
C PRO A 201 -16.73 1.63 16.87
N ARG A 202 -15.56 1.08 16.54
CA ARG A 202 -14.49 0.73 17.48
C ARG A 202 -13.13 0.98 16.88
N VAL A 203 -12.18 1.29 17.74
CA VAL A 203 -10.76 1.15 17.45
C VAL A 203 -10.28 -0.11 18.19
N LYS A 204 -9.56 -0.96 17.47
CA LYS A 204 -8.96 -2.19 18.00
C LYS A 204 -7.45 -2.13 17.86
N VAL A 205 -6.76 -2.88 18.72
CA VAL A 205 -5.31 -3.10 18.68
C VAL A 205 -5.04 -4.58 18.85
N ALA A 206 -4.21 -5.14 17.98
CA ALA A 206 -3.62 -6.47 18.13
C ALA A 206 -2.13 -6.32 18.42
N LEU A 207 -1.61 -7.22 19.27
CA LEU A 207 -0.19 -7.30 19.64
C LEU A 207 0.34 -8.68 19.26
N ALA A 208 1.56 -8.76 18.70
CA ALA A 208 2.22 -9.99 18.29
C ALA A 208 3.72 -9.95 18.63
#